data_1a05eed5a8e07725bee0a38d7f64ffa8
#
_entry.id   1a05eed5a8e07725bee0a38d7f64ffa8
#
_cell.length_a   1.000
_cell.length_b   1.000
_cell.length_c   1.000
_cell.angle_alpha   90.00
_cell.angle_beta   90.00
_cell.angle_gamma   90.00
#
_symmetry.space_group_name_H-M   'P 1'
#
loop_
_entity.id
_entity.type
_entity.pdbx_description
1 polymer ?
#
loop_
_entity_poly.entity_id
_entity_poly.type
_entity_poly.pdbx_seq_one_letter_code
_entity_poly.pdbx_strand_id
1 'polypeptide(L)'
;MLAKVLPFVLVSSLRFLGLFIVLPVIALYAAHFQANALMMGLAVGGAYLTQILFQTPIGVLSDRYNRKAVVLWCLGVFVLGSLICFLAHNIHTLVLGRLIQGMGAMGGVLSAMVADVVEEEKRTKAMAFMGAGIFMAFTAGMVIGPSVAAKFGEEWLFLLTALLSLFAMFLMAFKVPNPPKIFYSLKEKPKMSDALKDKDIFIINLCSFFEKCLMTLIFVLIPLAIVHDFKMDKAALWKIYSLGALLGMVSMAPAAIIAEKFHKAKGVLLGGIAMFLVAYLCLALADRHASSPTTWFFITGIMIFFAGFGTLEPIMQSLASKLCKAHQRGLVLGLFVTYGYAGSFVGGLLGGVGYKLLGVEKTAFIVVGVCVLWLGLVLFLNNPSQQKNVYFPLDAFEREKFQALEGMVGGILEWYVNETQNVIIVKYDASQTSEEKIIQASVAFRKPPTS
;
A
#
# COMPACT_ATOMS: atom_id res chain seq x y z
N MET A 1 -10.10 -15.30 15.12
CA MET A 1 -9.18 -14.50 14.30
C MET A 1 -9.50 -13.01 14.38
N LEU A 2 -10.67 -12.55 13.95
CA LEU A 2 -11.01 -11.12 13.87
C LEU A 2 -10.79 -10.36 15.18
N ALA A 3 -11.26 -10.88 16.31
CA ALA A 3 -11.08 -10.24 17.63
C ALA A 3 -9.60 -10.04 18.04
N LYS A 4 -8.70 -10.93 17.61
CA LYS A 4 -7.26 -10.82 17.89
C LYS A 4 -6.57 -9.78 16.99
N VAL A 5 -7.06 -9.60 15.76
CA VAL A 5 -6.46 -8.72 14.74
C VAL A 5 -7.03 -7.29 14.82
N LEU A 6 -8.27 -7.12 15.25
CA LEU A 6 -8.97 -5.84 15.29
C LEU A 6 -8.19 -4.72 16.00
N PRO A 7 -7.54 -4.90 17.15
CA PRO A 7 -6.76 -3.82 17.77
C PRO A 7 -5.61 -3.32 16.90
N PHE A 8 -4.92 -4.21 16.17
CA PHE A 8 -3.85 -3.85 15.24
C PHE A 8 -4.38 -3.08 14.03
N VAL A 9 -5.54 -3.52 13.50
CA VAL A 9 -6.22 -2.83 12.40
C VAL A 9 -6.61 -1.41 12.82
N LEU A 10 -7.18 -1.24 14.01
CA LEU A 10 -7.57 0.08 14.52
C LEU A 10 -6.36 1.00 14.68
N VAL A 11 -5.26 0.52 15.27
CA VAL A 11 -4.02 1.32 15.41
C VAL A 11 -3.48 1.73 14.05
N SER A 12 -3.42 0.78 13.08
CA SER A 12 -2.99 1.07 11.72
C SER A 12 -3.90 2.08 11.03
N SER A 13 -5.22 1.85 11.09
CA SER A 13 -6.21 2.71 10.44
C SER A 13 -6.20 4.14 10.99
N LEU A 14 -6.09 4.32 12.30
CA LEU A 14 -6.00 5.66 12.93
C LEU A 14 -4.75 6.42 12.50
N ARG A 15 -3.61 5.74 12.47
CA ARG A 15 -2.35 6.35 12.01
C ARG A 15 -2.43 6.73 10.53
N PHE A 16 -2.94 5.84 9.67
CA PHE A 16 -3.09 6.12 8.25
C PHE A 16 -4.17 7.15 7.98
N LEU A 17 -5.26 7.17 8.75
CA LEU A 17 -6.26 8.23 8.70
C LEU A 17 -5.62 9.60 8.93
N GLY A 18 -4.77 9.73 9.97
CA GLY A 18 -4.01 10.95 10.22
C GLY A 18 -3.13 11.39 9.05
N LEU A 19 -2.56 10.44 8.29
CA LEU A 19 -1.80 10.76 7.07
C LEU A 19 -2.71 11.20 5.93
N PHE A 20 -3.83 10.49 5.74
CA PHE A 20 -4.73 10.69 4.60
C PHE A 20 -5.63 11.91 4.71
N ILE A 21 -6.00 12.37 5.93
CA ILE A 21 -6.79 13.60 6.09
C ILE A 21 -6.05 14.85 5.59
N VAL A 22 -4.73 14.83 5.63
CA VAL A 22 -3.89 15.96 5.20
C VAL A 22 -3.66 15.94 3.68
N LEU A 23 -3.59 14.73 3.07
CA LEU A 23 -3.19 14.53 1.68
C LEU A 23 -3.99 15.35 0.66
N PRO A 24 -5.34 15.46 0.73
CA PRO A 24 -6.14 16.20 -0.25
C PRO A 24 -5.98 17.71 -0.22
N VAL A 25 -5.34 18.28 0.80
CA VAL A 25 -5.28 19.74 0.99
C VAL A 25 -3.88 20.28 1.27
N ILE A 26 -2.90 19.42 1.51
CA ILE A 26 -1.54 19.85 1.89
C ILE A 26 -0.86 20.72 0.82
N ALA A 27 -1.17 20.50 -0.46
CA ALA A 27 -0.63 21.33 -1.54
C ALA A 27 -1.16 22.78 -1.46
N LEU A 28 -2.43 22.96 -1.08
CA LEU A 28 -3.02 24.29 -0.84
C LEU A 28 -2.39 24.95 0.39
N TYR A 29 -2.20 24.18 1.48
CA TYR A 29 -1.55 24.69 2.67
C TYR A 29 -0.12 25.15 2.40
N ALA A 30 0.66 24.36 1.64
CA ALA A 30 1.99 24.77 1.20
C ALA A 30 1.96 26.02 0.29
N ALA A 31 0.94 26.17 -0.54
CA ALA A 31 0.77 27.35 -1.40
C ALA A 31 0.53 28.64 -0.61
N HIS A 32 -0.12 28.60 0.56
CA HIS A 32 -0.30 29.75 1.44
C HIS A 32 1.03 30.37 1.90
N PHE A 33 2.09 29.57 2.04
CA PHE A 33 3.42 30.04 2.38
C PHE A 33 4.23 30.51 1.15
N GLN A 34 3.60 30.71 0.01
CA GLN A 34 4.25 31.07 -1.26
C GLN A 34 5.42 30.13 -1.62
N ALA A 35 5.27 28.85 -1.26
CA ALA A 35 6.30 27.84 -1.44
C ALA A 35 6.72 27.73 -2.91
N ASN A 36 8.03 27.61 -3.17
CA ASN A 36 8.51 27.25 -4.49
C ASN A 36 8.11 25.81 -4.85
N ALA A 37 8.28 25.41 -6.10
CA ALA A 37 7.87 24.09 -6.60
C ALA A 37 8.48 22.92 -5.78
N LEU A 38 9.77 23.05 -5.43
CA LEU A 38 10.48 22.03 -4.65
C LEU A 38 9.93 21.92 -3.22
N MET A 39 9.74 23.05 -2.53
CA MET A 39 9.22 23.06 -1.16
C MET A 39 7.79 22.56 -1.09
N MET A 40 6.95 22.88 -2.08
CA MET A 40 5.62 22.32 -2.21
C MET A 40 5.68 20.78 -2.35
N GLY A 41 6.53 20.28 -3.24
CA GLY A 41 6.75 18.85 -3.42
C GLY A 41 7.26 18.16 -2.16
N LEU A 42 8.16 18.81 -1.40
CA LEU A 42 8.67 18.30 -0.12
C LEU A 42 7.60 18.33 0.99
N ALA A 43 6.73 19.33 1.02
CA ALA A 43 5.62 19.35 1.97
C ALA A 43 4.68 18.16 1.76
N VAL A 44 4.41 17.78 0.50
CA VAL A 44 3.58 16.61 0.16
C VAL A 44 4.36 15.31 0.32
N GLY A 45 5.52 15.19 -0.32
CA GLY A 45 6.31 13.95 -0.43
C GLY A 45 7.29 13.69 0.71
N GLY A 46 7.68 14.70 1.51
CA GLY A 46 8.77 14.60 2.47
C GLY A 46 8.57 13.53 3.55
N ALA A 47 7.33 13.30 4.00
CA ALA A 47 7.05 12.22 4.93
C ALA A 47 7.37 10.83 4.34
N TYR A 48 7.16 10.64 3.05
CA TYR A 48 7.47 9.38 2.38
C TYR A 48 8.98 9.18 2.20
N LEU A 49 9.74 10.26 1.97
CA LEU A 49 11.21 10.21 1.90
C LEU A 49 11.80 9.62 3.18
N THR A 50 11.41 10.14 4.33
CA THR A 50 11.92 9.63 5.61
C THR A 50 11.36 8.26 5.95
N GLN A 51 10.15 7.91 5.50
CA GLN A 51 9.64 6.55 5.61
C GLN A 51 10.53 5.53 4.88
N ILE A 52 11.00 5.84 3.66
CA ILE A 52 11.94 4.98 2.92
C ILE A 52 13.21 4.74 3.76
N LEU A 53 13.80 5.81 4.28
CA LEU A 53 15.05 5.75 5.01
C LEU A 53 14.94 4.98 6.33
N PHE A 54 13.83 5.13 7.04
CA PHE A 54 13.62 4.56 8.37
C PHE A 54 12.88 3.21 8.38
N GLN A 55 12.23 2.80 7.29
CA GLN A 55 11.47 1.55 7.20
C GLN A 55 12.31 0.32 7.57
N THR A 56 13.48 0.18 6.97
CA THR A 56 14.39 -0.94 7.23
C THR A 56 15.05 -0.87 8.61
N PRO A 57 15.63 0.26 9.05
CA PRO A 57 16.17 0.39 10.40
C PRO A 57 15.15 0.08 11.50
N ILE A 58 13.93 0.58 11.39
CA ILE A 58 12.86 0.33 12.37
C ILE A 58 12.44 -1.14 12.34
N GLY A 59 12.37 -1.78 11.17
CA GLY A 59 12.15 -3.20 11.04
C GLY A 59 13.19 -4.02 11.82
N VAL A 60 14.47 -3.77 11.58
CA VAL A 60 15.58 -4.43 12.29
C VAL A 60 15.53 -4.15 13.79
N LEU A 61 15.20 -2.92 14.19
CA LEU A 61 15.05 -2.56 15.60
C LEU A 61 13.92 -3.36 16.24
N SER A 62 12.80 -3.56 15.55
CA SER A 62 11.65 -4.32 16.04
C SER A 62 11.92 -5.82 16.19
N ASP A 63 12.88 -6.37 15.45
CA ASP A 63 13.30 -7.76 15.58
C ASP A 63 14.22 -7.97 16.79
N ARG A 64 15.00 -6.93 17.16
CA ARG A 64 15.91 -6.96 18.32
C ARG A 64 15.22 -6.62 19.63
N TYR A 65 14.34 -5.63 19.62
CA TYR A 65 13.64 -5.13 20.80
C TYR A 65 12.17 -5.58 20.83
N ASN A 66 11.43 -5.13 21.82
CA ASN A 66 9.99 -5.38 21.92
C ASN A 66 9.26 -4.59 20.80
N ARG A 67 8.60 -5.32 19.88
CA ARG A 67 7.89 -4.74 18.74
C ARG A 67 6.84 -3.70 19.17
N LYS A 68 6.12 -3.94 20.28
CA LYS A 68 5.13 -3.01 20.82
C LYS A 68 5.78 -1.69 21.25
N ALA A 69 6.93 -1.74 21.91
CA ALA A 69 7.67 -0.55 22.32
C ALA A 69 8.15 0.26 21.11
N VAL A 70 8.64 -0.42 20.06
CA VAL A 70 9.07 0.23 18.81
C VAL A 70 7.91 0.94 18.13
N VAL A 71 6.72 0.33 18.05
CA VAL A 71 5.52 0.95 17.48
C VAL A 71 5.09 2.17 18.30
N LEU A 72 5.10 2.09 19.63
CA LEU A 72 4.80 3.23 20.50
C LEU A 72 5.76 4.40 20.26
N TRP A 73 7.04 4.10 20.10
CA TRP A 73 8.04 5.11 19.78
C TRP A 73 7.80 5.78 18.42
N CYS A 74 7.50 4.97 17.38
CA CYS A 74 7.16 5.46 16.06
C CYS A 74 5.91 6.37 16.07
N LEU A 75 4.87 6.00 16.84
CA LEU A 75 3.68 6.84 17.00
C LEU A 75 4.01 8.15 17.72
N GLY A 76 4.88 8.11 18.74
CA GLY A 76 5.34 9.33 19.43
C GLY A 76 6.07 10.30 18.50
N VAL A 77 6.97 9.78 17.66
CA VAL A 77 7.65 10.58 16.62
C VAL A 77 6.65 11.18 15.62
N PHE A 78 5.65 10.39 15.21
CA PHE A 78 4.60 10.85 14.31
C PHE A 78 3.73 11.95 14.94
N VAL A 79 3.41 11.85 16.23
CA VAL A 79 2.72 12.91 17.00
C VAL A 79 3.57 14.18 17.04
N LEU A 80 4.85 14.06 17.36
CA LEU A 80 5.77 15.20 17.41
C LEU A 80 5.84 15.92 16.07
N GLY A 81 6.03 15.20 14.98
CA GLY A 81 6.02 15.76 13.63
C GLY A 81 4.70 16.45 13.29
N SER A 82 3.58 15.87 13.72
CA SER A 82 2.24 16.46 13.51
C SER A 82 2.07 17.77 14.27
N LEU A 83 2.53 17.85 15.51
CA LEU A 83 2.49 19.09 16.31
C LEU A 83 3.39 20.18 15.71
N ILE A 84 4.57 19.82 15.18
CA ILE A 84 5.43 20.77 14.47
C ILE A 84 4.73 21.30 13.21
N CYS A 85 4.04 20.45 12.46
CA CYS A 85 3.24 20.90 11.30
C CYS A 85 2.07 21.80 11.71
N PHE A 86 1.40 21.52 12.82
CA PHE A 86 0.33 22.36 13.36
C PHE A 86 0.82 23.77 13.74
N LEU A 87 2.01 23.84 14.33
CA LEU A 87 2.65 25.10 14.75
C LEU A 87 3.47 25.76 13.64
N ALA A 88 3.35 25.30 12.38
CA ALA A 88 4.17 25.82 11.29
C ALA A 88 3.69 27.22 10.87
N HIS A 89 4.59 28.21 10.97
CA HIS A 89 4.37 29.57 10.49
C HIS A 89 5.09 29.86 9.16
N ASN A 90 5.83 28.88 8.63
CA ASN A 90 6.54 28.99 7.36
C ASN A 90 6.71 27.60 6.72
N ILE A 91 7.03 27.59 5.44
CA ILE A 91 7.17 26.36 4.67
C ILE A 91 8.28 25.43 5.18
N HIS A 92 9.37 25.97 5.69
CA HIS A 92 10.51 25.17 6.21
C HIS A 92 10.11 24.39 7.45
N THR A 93 9.37 25.01 8.37
CA THR A 93 8.85 24.33 9.57
C THR A 93 7.81 23.26 9.19
N LEU A 94 6.94 23.51 8.19
CA LEU A 94 6.01 22.53 7.68
C LEU A 94 6.76 21.31 7.10
N VAL A 95 7.75 21.55 6.25
CA VAL A 95 8.57 20.47 5.65
C VAL A 95 9.32 19.70 6.73
N LEU A 96 9.91 20.37 7.72
CA LEU A 96 10.59 19.71 8.84
C LEU A 96 9.63 18.79 9.62
N GLY A 97 8.44 19.28 9.95
CA GLY A 97 7.41 18.47 10.61
C GLY A 97 7.01 17.24 9.77
N ARG A 98 6.87 17.39 8.45
CA ARG A 98 6.58 16.28 7.51
C ARG A 98 7.71 15.25 7.49
N LEU A 99 8.97 15.69 7.46
CA LEU A 99 10.12 14.78 7.54
C LEU A 99 10.13 14.00 8.86
N ILE A 100 9.86 14.67 9.99
CA ILE A 100 9.77 14.01 11.30
C ILE A 100 8.60 13.03 11.35
N GLN A 101 7.41 13.39 10.81
CA GLN A 101 6.28 12.46 10.72
C GLN A 101 6.66 11.14 10.02
N GLY A 102 7.41 11.23 8.91
CA GLY A 102 7.81 10.05 8.15
C GLY A 102 8.79 9.14 8.88
N MET A 103 9.60 9.64 9.82
CA MET A 103 10.47 8.82 10.65
C MET A 103 9.70 7.79 11.49
N GLY A 104 8.40 8.00 11.75
CA GLY A 104 7.52 7.04 12.40
C GLY A 104 7.04 5.90 11.49
N ALA A 105 7.94 5.23 10.78
CA ALA A 105 7.66 4.20 9.78
C ALA A 105 7.30 2.84 10.42
N MET A 106 6.12 2.71 11.01
CA MET A 106 5.71 1.53 11.78
C MET A 106 4.96 0.46 10.97
N GLY A 107 4.62 0.71 9.71
CA GLY A 107 3.72 -0.15 8.92
C GLY A 107 4.22 -1.59 8.81
N GLY A 108 5.50 -1.79 8.54
CA GLY A 108 6.11 -3.11 8.47
C GLY A 108 6.11 -3.85 9.82
N VAL A 109 6.36 -3.13 10.92
CA VAL A 109 6.36 -3.71 12.27
C VAL A 109 4.96 -4.18 12.66
N LEU A 110 3.92 -3.37 12.39
CA LEU A 110 2.53 -3.75 12.63
C LEU A 110 2.11 -4.98 11.81
N SER A 111 2.48 -5.03 10.53
CA SER A 111 2.23 -6.19 9.68
C SER A 111 2.91 -7.45 10.23
N ALA A 112 4.15 -7.34 10.72
CA ALA A 112 4.86 -8.43 11.35
C ALA A 112 4.16 -8.89 12.65
N MET A 113 3.70 -7.94 13.49
CA MET A 113 2.96 -8.27 14.72
C MET A 113 1.65 -9.01 14.42
N VAL A 114 0.92 -8.61 13.38
CA VAL A 114 -0.29 -9.33 12.95
C VAL A 114 0.05 -10.75 12.47
N ALA A 115 1.15 -10.90 11.72
CA ALA A 115 1.62 -12.20 11.24
C ALA A 115 2.00 -13.14 12.40
N ASP A 116 2.51 -12.60 13.51
CA ASP A 116 2.89 -13.39 14.70
C ASP A 116 1.68 -13.87 15.55
N VAL A 117 0.57 -13.14 15.49
CA VAL A 117 -0.63 -13.45 16.32
C VAL A 117 -1.60 -14.37 15.59
N VAL A 118 -1.45 -14.53 14.27
CA VAL A 118 -2.38 -15.29 13.43
C VAL A 118 -1.71 -16.51 12.83
N GLU A 119 -2.43 -17.65 12.83
CA GLU A 119 -2.02 -18.88 12.15
C GLU A 119 -1.72 -18.62 10.66
N GLU A 120 -0.73 -19.31 10.09
CA GLU A 120 -0.24 -19.05 8.74
C GLU A 120 -1.33 -19.18 7.68
N GLU A 121 -2.19 -20.17 7.81
CA GLU A 121 -3.34 -20.41 6.91
C GLU A 121 -4.30 -19.21 6.88
N LYS A 122 -4.48 -18.53 8.01
CA LYS A 122 -5.37 -17.37 8.18
C LYS A 122 -4.68 -16.02 7.97
N ARG A 123 -3.35 -16.02 7.79
CA ARG A 123 -2.51 -14.82 7.70
C ARG A 123 -2.90 -13.92 6.53
N THR A 124 -3.17 -14.52 5.36
CA THR A 124 -3.62 -13.77 4.16
C THR A 124 -4.94 -13.04 4.43
N LYS A 125 -5.89 -13.68 5.11
CA LYS A 125 -7.16 -13.05 5.49
C LYS A 125 -6.96 -11.92 6.51
N ALA A 126 -6.03 -12.09 7.46
CA ALA A 126 -5.72 -11.05 8.44
C ALA A 126 -5.07 -9.82 7.80
N MET A 127 -4.15 -10.03 6.84
CA MET A 127 -3.53 -8.94 6.06
C MET A 127 -4.54 -8.23 5.17
N ALA A 128 -5.46 -8.96 4.54
CA ALA A 128 -6.55 -8.37 3.77
C ALA A 128 -7.46 -7.50 4.65
N PHE A 129 -7.76 -7.95 5.89
CA PHE A 129 -8.55 -7.18 6.86
C PHE A 129 -7.81 -5.90 7.31
N MET A 130 -6.49 -5.97 7.47
CA MET A 130 -5.66 -4.79 7.76
C MET A 130 -5.65 -3.81 6.58
N GLY A 131 -5.51 -4.31 5.35
CA GLY A 131 -5.60 -3.50 4.14
C GLY A 131 -6.96 -2.82 3.98
N ALA A 132 -8.05 -3.54 4.24
CA ALA A 132 -9.41 -2.98 4.23
C ALA A 132 -9.57 -1.84 5.25
N GLY A 133 -9.03 -1.99 6.47
CA GLY A 133 -9.02 -0.93 7.49
C GLY A 133 -8.26 0.31 7.03
N ILE A 134 -7.11 0.13 6.38
CA ILE A 134 -6.31 1.24 5.83
C ILE A 134 -7.07 1.93 4.69
N PHE A 135 -7.74 1.17 3.81
CA PHE A 135 -8.53 1.73 2.73
C PHE A 135 -9.76 2.50 3.24
N MET A 136 -10.43 1.99 4.28
CA MET A 136 -11.50 2.74 4.97
C MET A 136 -10.99 4.04 5.58
N ALA A 137 -9.79 4.04 6.17
CA ALA A 137 -9.13 5.23 6.67
C ALA A 137 -8.81 6.22 5.53
N PHE A 138 -8.37 5.73 4.36
CA PHE A 138 -8.18 6.56 3.17
C PHE A 138 -9.50 7.22 2.73
N THR A 139 -10.57 6.43 2.58
CA THR A 139 -11.90 6.94 2.20
C THR A 139 -12.43 7.98 3.20
N ALA A 140 -12.33 7.70 4.49
CA ALA A 140 -12.71 8.65 5.55
C ALA A 140 -11.85 9.92 5.51
N GLY A 141 -10.55 9.79 5.23
CA GLY A 141 -9.62 10.91 5.08
C GLY A 141 -10.00 11.86 3.95
N MET A 142 -10.47 11.31 2.82
CA MET A 142 -10.93 12.11 1.67
C MET A 142 -12.18 12.94 1.97
N VAL A 143 -13.02 12.49 2.91
CA VAL A 143 -14.21 13.22 3.36
C VAL A 143 -13.85 14.22 4.46
N ILE A 144 -13.17 13.76 5.51
CA ILE A 144 -12.87 14.53 6.72
C ILE A 144 -11.87 15.66 6.43
N GLY A 145 -10.81 15.36 5.67
CA GLY A 145 -9.72 16.30 5.40
C GLY A 145 -10.22 17.62 4.81
N PRO A 146 -10.79 17.62 3.60
CA PRO A 146 -11.28 18.86 2.99
C PRO A 146 -12.41 19.53 3.77
N SER A 147 -13.27 18.76 4.46
CA SER A 147 -14.37 19.31 5.27
C SER A 147 -13.87 20.10 6.49
N VAL A 148 -12.85 19.54 7.18
CA VAL A 148 -12.24 20.21 8.34
C VAL A 148 -11.41 21.39 7.88
N ALA A 149 -10.63 21.25 6.80
CA ALA A 149 -9.83 22.34 6.24
C ALA A 149 -10.67 23.54 5.80
N ALA A 150 -11.83 23.29 5.16
CA ALA A 150 -12.74 24.36 4.75
C ALA A 150 -13.38 25.11 5.92
N LYS A 151 -13.58 24.45 7.07
CA LYS A 151 -14.28 25.02 8.22
C LYS A 151 -13.35 25.65 9.25
N PHE A 152 -12.19 25.03 9.50
CA PHE A 152 -11.29 25.40 10.60
C PHE A 152 -9.91 25.87 10.13
N GLY A 153 -9.52 25.55 8.89
CA GLY A 153 -8.17 25.79 8.37
C GLY A 153 -7.36 24.50 8.22
N GLU A 154 -6.37 24.53 7.33
CA GLU A 154 -5.56 23.36 6.99
C GLU A 154 -4.64 22.91 8.14
N GLU A 155 -4.20 23.85 9.01
CA GLU A 155 -3.36 23.57 10.18
C GLU A 155 -4.04 22.62 11.18
N TRP A 156 -5.36 22.75 11.37
CA TRP A 156 -6.14 21.93 12.30
C TRP A 156 -6.13 20.43 11.96
N LEU A 157 -5.89 20.10 10.69
CA LEU A 157 -5.71 18.71 10.28
C LEU A 157 -4.51 18.06 10.95
N PHE A 158 -3.44 18.81 11.17
CA PHE A 158 -2.25 18.28 11.84
C PHE A 158 -2.48 18.06 13.33
N LEU A 159 -3.27 18.94 13.97
CA LEU A 159 -3.69 18.71 15.35
C LEU A 159 -4.59 17.47 15.45
N LEU A 160 -5.57 17.33 14.55
CA LEU A 160 -6.40 16.13 14.48
C LEU A 160 -5.56 14.87 14.25
N THR A 161 -4.57 14.94 13.38
CA THR A 161 -3.60 13.85 13.15
C THR A 161 -2.84 13.48 14.44
N ALA A 162 -2.39 14.46 15.21
CA ALA A 162 -1.72 14.22 16.48
C ALA A 162 -2.65 13.54 17.49
N LEU A 163 -3.91 14.00 17.61
CA LEU A 163 -4.91 13.42 18.51
C LEU A 163 -5.27 11.98 18.13
N LEU A 164 -5.48 11.70 16.83
CA LEU A 164 -5.72 10.34 16.33
C LEU A 164 -4.54 9.41 16.65
N SER A 165 -3.32 9.90 16.50
CA SER A 165 -2.10 9.14 16.77
C SER A 165 -1.88 8.92 18.28
N LEU A 166 -2.21 9.88 19.12
CA LEU A 166 -2.23 9.71 20.58
C LEU A 166 -3.25 8.65 20.99
N PHE A 167 -4.43 8.65 20.38
CA PHE A 167 -5.45 7.63 20.61
C PHE A 167 -4.97 6.25 20.13
N ALA A 168 -4.29 6.18 18.98
CA ALA A 168 -3.63 4.94 18.51
C ALA A 168 -2.55 4.45 19.49
N MET A 169 -1.76 5.37 20.09
CA MET A 169 -0.79 5.02 21.16
C MET A 169 -1.48 4.43 22.39
N PHE A 170 -2.60 5.02 22.81
CA PHE A 170 -3.39 4.50 23.91
C PHE A 170 -3.90 3.08 23.60
N LEU A 171 -4.50 2.86 22.44
CA LEU A 171 -4.95 1.52 22.02
C LEU A 171 -3.78 0.53 21.94
N MET A 172 -2.65 0.95 21.41
CA MET A 172 -1.43 0.14 21.32
C MET A 172 -0.93 -0.26 22.71
N ALA A 173 -0.90 0.68 23.64
CA ALA A 173 -0.40 0.44 25.00
C ALA A 173 -1.30 -0.52 25.79
N PHE A 174 -2.63 -0.37 25.71
CA PHE A 174 -3.57 -1.03 26.61
C PHE A 174 -4.35 -2.18 25.98
N LYS A 175 -4.58 -2.18 24.67
CA LYS A 175 -5.44 -3.17 24.00
C LYS A 175 -4.69 -4.14 23.11
N VAL A 176 -3.48 -3.81 22.65
CA VAL A 176 -2.69 -4.69 21.79
C VAL A 176 -1.81 -5.59 22.67
N PRO A 177 -1.93 -6.93 22.57
CA PRO A 177 -1.07 -7.84 23.29
C PRO A 177 0.37 -7.81 22.72
N ASN A 178 1.35 -8.20 23.54
CA ASN A 178 2.70 -8.47 23.03
C ASN A 178 2.64 -9.76 22.19
N PRO A 179 3.01 -9.71 20.89
CA PRO A 179 3.00 -10.92 20.09
C PRO A 179 4.11 -11.87 20.55
N PRO A 180 3.88 -13.20 20.51
CA PRO A 180 4.92 -14.18 20.72
C PRO A 180 5.99 -14.04 19.61
N LYS A 181 7.26 -14.25 19.95
CA LYS A 181 8.30 -14.37 18.93
C LYS A 181 8.15 -15.71 18.21
N ILE A 182 7.92 -15.69 16.91
CA ILE A 182 7.86 -16.89 16.08
C ILE A 182 9.26 -17.14 15.51
N PHE A 183 9.78 -18.33 15.72
CA PHE A 183 11.04 -18.78 15.14
C PHE A 183 10.74 -19.64 13.91
N TYR A 184 11.30 -19.24 12.75
CA TYR A 184 11.27 -20.04 11.54
C TYR A 184 12.61 -20.75 11.41
N SER A 185 12.60 -22.08 11.27
CA SER A 185 13.77 -22.84 10.85
C SER A 185 13.89 -22.72 9.34
N LEU A 186 14.44 -21.62 8.86
CA LEU A 186 14.70 -21.41 7.44
C LEU A 186 16.07 -21.99 7.08
N LYS A 187 16.13 -22.86 6.05
CA LYS A 187 17.40 -23.40 5.53
C LYS A 187 18.31 -22.29 4.97
N GLU A 188 17.73 -21.23 4.44
CA GLU A 188 18.47 -20.11 3.85
C GLU A 188 17.93 -18.75 4.35
N LYS A 189 18.85 -17.83 4.63
CA LYS A 189 18.48 -16.44 4.88
C LYS A 189 18.07 -15.77 3.57
N PRO A 190 16.96 -15.02 3.52
CA PRO A 190 16.54 -14.31 2.32
C PRO A 190 17.61 -13.31 1.90
N LYS A 191 18.05 -13.38 0.65
CA LYS A 191 19.01 -12.43 0.07
C LYS A 191 18.26 -11.37 -0.72
N MET A 192 18.55 -10.10 -0.45
CA MET A 192 17.97 -8.95 -1.18
C MET A 192 18.23 -9.05 -2.68
N SER A 193 19.44 -9.52 -3.07
CA SER A 193 19.83 -9.69 -4.46
C SER A 193 18.91 -10.61 -5.24
N ASP A 194 18.42 -11.67 -4.61
CA ASP A 194 17.62 -12.69 -5.28
C ASP A 194 16.20 -12.20 -5.52
N ALA A 195 15.64 -11.44 -4.55
CA ALA A 195 14.35 -10.79 -4.70
C ALA A 195 14.36 -9.67 -5.78
N LEU A 196 15.47 -8.94 -5.92
CA LEU A 196 15.59 -7.88 -6.93
C LEU A 196 15.88 -8.43 -8.34
N LYS A 197 16.43 -9.64 -8.46
CA LYS A 197 16.70 -10.31 -9.77
C LYS A 197 15.46 -11.00 -10.33
N ASP A 198 14.47 -11.29 -9.50
CA ASP A 198 13.22 -11.89 -9.96
C ASP A 198 12.42 -10.84 -10.75
N LYS A 199 12.18 -11.15 -12.03
CA LYS A 199 11.50 -10.26 -12.98
C LYS A 199 10.10 -9.89 -12.52
N ASP A 200 9.32 -10.84 -12.01
CA ASP A 200 7.93 -10.62 -11.63
C ASP A 200 7.84 -9.77 -10.34
N ILE A 201 8.75 -10.03 -9.39
CA ILE A 201 8.89 -9.23 -8.18
C ILE A 201 9.31 -7.79 -8.53
N PHE A 202 10.25 -7.62 -9.46
CA PHE A 202 10.67 -6.30 -9.91
C PHE A 202 9.54 -5.53 -10.59
N ILE A 203 8.78 -6.17 -11.49
CA ILE A 203 7.63 -5.56 -12.17
C ILE A 203 6.56 -5.12 -11.16
N ILE A 204 6.20 -5.97 -10.19
CA ILE A 204 5.16 -5.59 -9.22
C ILE A 204 5.61 -4.46 -8.27
N ASN A 205 6.90 -4.40 -7.94
CA ASN A 205 7.48 -3.30 -7.20
C ASN A 205 7.42 -1.98 -8.00
N LEU A 206 7.72 -2.01 -9.30
CA LEU A 206 7.54 -0.86 -10.18
C LEU A 206 6.07 -0.47 -10.32
N CYS A 207 5.14 -1.43 -10.33
CA CYS A 207 3.70 -1.12 -10.30
C CYS A 207 3.32 -0.34 -9.03
N SER A 208 3.84 -0.74 -7.86
CA SER A 208 3.64 0.00 -6.61
C SER A 208 4.22 1.42 -6.69
N PHE A 209 5.40 1.57 -7.27
CA PHE A 209 6.02 2.88 -7.49
C PHE A 209 5.14 3.77 -8.37
N PHE A 210 4.72 3.31 -9.55
CA PHE A 210 3.92 4.10 -10.48
C PHE A 210 2.56 4.45 -9.89
N GLU A 211 1.85 3.51 -9.28
CA GLU A 211 0.56 3.76 -8.66
C GLU A 211 0.64 4.86 -7.60
N LYS A 212 1.58 4.75 -6.67
CA LYS A 212 1.74 5.72 -5.58
C LYS A 212 2.31 7.06 -6.07
N CYS A 213 3.15 7.04 -7.10
CA CYS A 213 3.64 8.24 -7.77
C CYS A 213 2.48 9.03 -8.38
N LEU A 214 1.66 8.38 -9.19
CA LEU A 214 0.54 9.01 -9.87
C LEU A 214 -0.57 9.41 -8.87
N MET A 215 -0.79 8.60 -7.82
CA MET A 215 -1.70 8.96 -6.73
C MET A 215 -1.25 10.25 -6.02
N THR A 216 0.00 10.34 -5.62
CA THR A 216 0.47 11.53 -4.89
C THR A 216 0.53 12.75 -5.79
N LEU A 217 0.91 12.57 -7.07
CA LEU A 217 0.93 13.63 -8.07
C LEU A 217 -0.46 14.24 -8.28
N ILE A 218 -1.49 13.41 -8.44
CA ILE A 218 -2.87 13.90 -8.65
C ILE A 218 -3.40 14.63 -7.42
N PHE A 219 -3.01 14.22 -6.19
CA PHE A 219 -3.36 14.95 -4.96
C PHE A 219 -2.64 16.29 -4.82
N VAL A 220 -1.63 16.59 -5.62
CA VAL A 220 -1.10 17.95 -5.78
C VAL A 220 -1.90 18.71 -6.84
N LEU A 221 -2.17 18.08 -7.99
CA LEU A 221 -2.80 18.75 -9.14
C LEU A 221 -4.26 19.14 -8.87
N ILE A 222 -5.07 18.20 -8.32
CA ILE A 222 -6.52 18.41 -8.16
C ILE A 222 -6.85 19.63 -7.29
N PRO A 223 -6.35 19.76 -6.04
CA PRO A 223 -6.75 20.86 -5.18
C PRO A 223 -6.28 22.21 -5.72
N LEU A 224 -5.08 22.26 -6.30
CA LEU A 224 -4.56 23.49 -6.92
C LEU A 224 -5.38 23.87 -8.15
N ALA A 225 -5.72 22.92 -9.03
CA ALA A 225 -6.56 23.17 -10.19
C ALA A 225 -7.96 23.68 -9.79
N ILE A 226 -8.63 23.00 -8.86
CA ILE A 226 -10.00 23.37 -8.41
C ILE A 226 -10.03 24.80 -7.90
N VAL A 227 -9.06 25.15 -7.03
CA VAL A 227 -9.07 26.47 -6.37
C VAL A 227 -8.50 27.56 -7.25
N HIS A 228 -7.37 27.34 -7.92
CA HIS A 228 -6.66 28.39 -8.66
C HIS A 228 -7.05 28.47 -10.14
N ASP A 229 -7.21 27.30 -10.81
CA ASP A 229 -7.48 27.27 -12.25
C ASP A 229 -8.99 27.40 -12.52
N PHE A 230 -9.83 26.60 -11.86
CA PHE A 230 -11.29 26.64 -12.01
C PHE A 230 -12.00 27.64 -11.09
N LYS A 231 -11.26 28.29 -10.16
CA LYS A 231 -11.78 29.30 -9.22
C LYS A 231 -13.00 28.82 -8.43
N MET A 232 -13.06 27.50 -8.15
CA MET A 232 -14.13 26.91 -7.35
C MET A 232 -13.83 27.11 -5.86
N ASP A 233 -14.88 27.13 -5.04
CA ASP A 233 -14.73 27.18 -3.59
C ASP A 233 -13.98 25.92 -3.08
N LYS A 234 -13.11 26.09 -2.08
CA LYS A 234 -12.44 24.99 -1.37
C LYS A 234 -13.44 23.95 -0.85
N ALA A 235 -14.66 24.36 -0.50
CA ALA A 235 -15.72 23.46 -0.11
C ALA A 235 -16.15 22.48 -1.23
N ALA A 236 -15.86 22.74 -2.51
CA ALA A 236 -16.13 21.80 -3.58
C ALA A 236 -15.26 20.52 -3.46
N LEU A 237 -14.05 20.64 -2.89
CA LEU A 237 -13.11 19.52 -2.73
C LEU A 237 -13.73 18.35 -1.95
N TRP A 238 -14.44 18.62 -0.83
CA TRP A 238 -15.02 17.53 -0.05
C TRP A 238 -16.07 16.74 -0.83
N LYS A 239 -16.87 17.41 -1.66
CA LYS A 239 -17.90 16.75 -2.50
C LYS A 239 -17.25 15.86 -3.56
N ILE A 240 -16.24 16.39 -4.26
CA ILE A 240 -15.53 15.68 -5.33
C ILE A 240 -14.77 14.49 -4.75
N TYR A 241 -14.01 14.68 -3.68
CA TYR A 241 -13.25 13.61 -3.06
C TYR A 241 -14.14 12.55 -2.39
N SER A 242 -15.25 12.94 -1.76
CA SER A 242 -16.19 12.01 -1.14
C SER A 242 -16.82 11.10 -2.19
N LEU A 243 -17.27 11.65 -3.32
CA LEU A 243 -17.85 10.88 -4.40
C LEU A 243 -16.79 9.96 -5.04
N GLY A 244 -15.59 10.49 -5.29
CA GLY A 244 -14.48 9.72 -5.82
C GLY A 244 -14.09 8.56 -4.90
N ALA A 245 -13.91 8.81 -3.60
CA ALA A 245 -13.56 7.78 -2.63
C ALA A 245 -14.64 6.69 -2.50
N LEU A 246 -15.93 7.07 -2.59
CA LEU A 246 -17.02 6.11 -2.63
C LEU A 246 -16.95 5.22 -3.88
N LEU A 247 -16.70 5.81 -5.07
CA LEU A 247 -16.51 5.04 -6.30
C LEU A 247 -15.31 4.11 -6.20
N GLY A 248 -14.19 4.55 -5.62
CA GLY A 248 -13.03 3.71 -5.35
C GLY A 248 -13.38 2.52 -4.44
N MET A 249 -14.17 2.75 -3.39
CA MET A 249 -14.62 1.68 -2.50
C MET A 249 -15.54 0.69 -3.22
N VAL A 250 -16.45 1.17 -4.05
CA VAL A 250 -17.36 0.31 -4.82
C VAL A 250 -16.62 -0.51 -5.87
N SER A 251 -15.57 0.03 -6.50
CA SER A 251 -14.77 -0.69 -7.52
C SER A 251 -13.91 -1.81 -6.93
N MET A 252 -13.56 -1.74 -5.64
CA MET A 252 -12.68 -2.70 -4.96
C MET A 252 -13.25 -4.12 -4.94
N ALA A 253 -14.55 -4.29 -4.64
CA ALA A 253 -15.16 -5.60 -4.50
C ALA A 253 -15.28 -6.36 -5.84
N PRO A 254 -15.78 -5.77 -6.94
CA PRO A 254 -15.77 -6.41 -8.26
C PRO A 254 -14.35 -6.76 -8.73
N ALA A 255 -13.37 -5.86 -8.52
CA ALA A 255 -11.98 -6.09 -8.88
C ALA A 255 -11.42 -7.34 -8.17
N ALA A 256 -11.63 -7.45 -6.85
CA ALA A 256 -11.19 -8.61 -6.06
C ALA A 256 -11.87 -9.90 -6.52
N ILE A 257 -13.20 -9.88 -6.80
CA ILE A 257 -13.93 -11.04 -7.29
C ILE A 257 -13.39 -11.48 -8.66
N ILE A 258 -13.20 -10.56 -9.60
CA ILE A 258 -12.68 -10.88 -10.93
C ILE A 258 -11.26 -11.44 -10.84
N ALA A 259 -10.43 -10.87 -10.01
CA ALA A 259 -9.04 -11.31 -9.85
C ALA A 259 -8.94 -12.70 -9.22
N GLU A 260 -9.71 -12.99 -8.16
CA GLU A 260 -9.59 -14.22 -7.38
C GLU A 260 -10.49 -15.33 -7.90
N LYS A 261 -11.79 -15.08 -8.07
CA LYS A 261 -12.75 -16.11 -8.48
C LYS A 261 -12.60 -16.50 -9.95
N PHE A 262 -12.31 -15.53 -10.81
CA PHE A 262 -12.11 -15.79 -12.26
C PHE A 262 -10.63 -15.93 -12.65
N HIS A 263 -9.71 -15.88 -11.71
CA HIS A 263 -8.27 -16.02 -11.94
C HIS A 263 -7.69 -15.02 -12.97
N LYS A 264 -8.27 -13.82 -13.07
CA LYS A 264 -7.89 -12.77 -14.03
C LYS A 264 -7.14 -11.58 -13.38
N ALA A 265 -6.33 -11.84 -12.36
CA ALA A 265 -5.63 -10.78 -11.62
C ALA A 265 -4.79 -9.85 -12.51
N LYS A 266 -4.05 -10.39 -13.50
CA LYS A 266 -3.31 -9.59 -14.49
C LYS A 266 -4.23 -8.72 -15.35
N GLY A 267 -5.40 -9.23 -15.76
CA GLY A 267 -6.37 -8.47 -16.53
C GLY A 267 -6.97 -7.31 -15.73
N VAL A 268 -7.26 -7.53 -14.44
CA VAL A 268 -7.74 -6.48 -13.53
C VAL A 268 -6.66 -5.40 -13.32
N LEU A 269 -5.39 -5.81 -13.17
CA LEU A 269 -4.27 -4.89 -13.07
C LEU A 269 -4.16 -3.99 -14.32
N LEU A 270 -4.22 -4.57 -15.51
CA LEU A 270 -4.23 -3.82 -16.78
C LEU A 270 -5.43 -2.89 -16.88
N GLY A 271 -6.62 -3.34 -16.49
CA GLY A 271 -7.84 -2.53 -16.46
C GLY A 271 -7.73 -1.32 -15.54
N GLY A 272 -7.19 -1.49 -14.33
CA GLY A 272 -6.95 -0.39 -13.39
C GLY A 272 -5.95 0.64 -13.91
N ILE A 273 -4.86 0.18 -14.57
CA ILE A 273 -3.88 1.09 -15.21
C ILE A 273 -4.51 1.84 -16.40
N ALA A 274 -5.34 1.16 -17.20
CA ALA A 274 -6.09 1.79 -18.28
C ALA A 274 -7.06 2.87 -17.75
N MET A 275 -7.68 2.64 -16.57
CA MET A 275 -8.48 3.68 -15.91
C MET A 275 -7.63 4.88 -15.50
N PHE A 276 -6.41 4.69 -15.01
CA PHE A 276 -5.48 5.81 -14.75
C PHE A 276 -5.14 6.57 -16.04
N LEU A 277 -4.85 5.85 -17.12
CA LEU A 277 -4.58 6.46 -18.42
C LEU A 277 -5.76 7.33 -18.87
N VAL A 278 -6.98 6.79 -18.84
CA VAL A 278 -8.19 7.55 -19.24
C VAL A 278 -8.43 8.73 -18.29
N ALA A 279 -8.21 8.55 -16.99
CA ALA A 279 -8.34 9.62 -16.01
C ALA A 279 -7.42 10.81 -16.33
N TYR A 280 -6.13 10.54 -16.53
CA TYR A 280 -5.16 11.59 -16.87
C TYR A 280 -5.38 12.17 -18.27
N LEU A 281 -5.90 11.39 -19.22
CA LEU A 281 -6.33 11.91 -20.53
C LEU A 281 -7.50 12.90 -20.37
N CYS A 282 -8.49 12.58 -19.54
CA CYS A 282 -9.57 13.51 -19.22
C CYS A 282 -9.06 14.81 -18.57
N LEU A 283 -8.08 14.70 -17.66
CA LEU A 283 -7.46 15.88 -17.04
C LEU A 283 -6.67 16.72 -18.05
N ALA A 284 -5.99 16.07 -19.00
CA ALA A 284 -5.22 16.74 -20.05
C ALA A 284 -6.11 17.47 -21.07
N LEU A 285 -7.31 16.95 -21.31
CA LEU A 285 -8.29 17.53 -22.24
C LEU A 285 -9.23 18.57 -21.59
N ALA A 286 -9.15 18.76 -20.29
CA ALA A 286 -9.98 19.72 -19.56
C ALA A 286 -9.46 21.15 -19.79
N ASP A 287 -10.17 21.93 -20.60
CA ASP A 287 -9.86 23.34 -20.86
C ASP A 287 -10.27 24.22 -19.67
N ARG A 288 -9.35 25.05 -19.19
CA ARG A 288 -9.52 25.96 -18.05
C ARG A 288 -10.33 27.22 -18.40
N HIS A 289 -10.39 27.55 -19.68
CA HIS A 289 -10.99 28.80 -20.16
C HIS A 289 -12.39 28.63 -20.71
N ALA A 290 -12.87 27.40 -20.86
CA ALA A 290 -14.18 27.12 -21.42
C ALA A 290 -15.26 26.98 -20.35
N SER A 291 -16.39 27.60 -20.62
CA SER A 291 -17.62 27.47 -19.86
C SER A 291 -18.13 26.01 -19.86
N SER A 292 -18.40 25.51 -18.69
CA SER A 292 -19.18 24.31 -18.32
C SER A 292 -18.92 22.92 -18.94
N PRO A 293 -18.75 22.63 -20.24
CA PRO A 293 -18.58 21.23 -20.65
C PRO A 293 -17.23 20.63 -20.25
N THR A 294 -16.18 21.42 -20.24
CA THR A 294 -14.79 20.95 -19.98
C THR A 294 -14.51 20.71 -18.51
N THR A 295 -15.19 21.38 -17.59
CA THR A 295 -15.14 21.11 -16.15
C THR A 295 -15.64 19.68 -15.86
N TRP A 296 -16.62 19.18 -16.64
CA TRP A 296 -17.11 17.82 -16.51
C TRP A 296 -16.04 16.77 -16.88
N PHE A 297 -15.19 17.04 -17.89
CA PHE A 297 -14.05 16.17 -18.19
C PHE A 297 -13.09 16.06 -17.00
N PHE A 298 -12.79 17.20 -16.36
CA PHE A 298 -11.93 17.22 -15.18
C PHE A 298 -12.50 16.38 -14.03
N ILE A 299 -13.78 16.60 -13.69
CA ILE A 299 -14.46 15.85 -12.61
C ILE A 299 -14.55 14.36 -12.98
N THR A 300 -14.92 14.02 -14.21
CA THR A 300 -14.99 12.65 -14.69
C THR A 300 -13.64 11.96 -14.61
N GLY A 301 -12.55 12.63 -14.99
CA GLY A 301 -11.20 12.13 -14.83
C GLY A 301 -10.86 11.78 -13.37
N ILE A 302 -11.23 12.65 -12.43
CA ILE A 302 -11.06 12.38 -10.99
C ILE A 302 -11.86 11.14 -10.56
N MET A 303 -13.11 11.01 -10.99
CA MET A 303 -13.95 9.85 -10.65
C MET A 303 -13.34 8.54 -11.18
N ILE A 304 -12.89 8.53 -12.43
CA ILE A 304 -12.24 7.37 -13.05
C ILE A 304 -10.91 7.04 -12.33
N PHE A 305 -10.14 8.06 -11.93
CA PHE A 305 -8.92 7.86 -11.15
C PHE A 305 -9.20 7.12 -9.84
N PHE A 306 -10.18 7.56 -9.06
CA PHE A 306 -10.52 6.90 -7.80
C PHE A 306 -11.02 5.46 -8.00
N ALA A 307 -11.83 5.21 -9.04
CA ALA A 307 -12.27 3.87 -9.38
C ALA A 307 -11.08 2.97 -9.79
N GLY A 308 -10.13 3.49 -10.57
CA GLY A 308 -8.89 2.80 -10.92
C GLY A 308 -8.02 2.51 -9.71
N PHE A 309 -7.86 3.48 -8.80
CA PHE A 309 -7.11 3.32 -7.56
C PHE A 309 -7.71 2.22 -6.66
N GLY A 310 -9.04 2.23 -6.46
CA GLY A 310 -9.75 1.19 -5.71
C GLY A 310 -9.64 -0.19 -6.35
N THR A 311 -9.51 -0.25 -7.68
CA THR A 311 -9.27 -1.50 -8.41
C THR A 311 -7.86 -2.02 -8.22
N LEU A 312 -6.84 -1.15 -8.25
CA LEU A 312 -5.41 -1.52 -8.22
C LEU A 312 -4.93 -1.92 -6.83
N GLU A 313 -5.26 -1.14 -5.80
CA GLU A 313 -4.69 -1.25 -4.46
C GLU A 313 -4.76 -2.68 -3.87
N PRO A 314 -5.95 -3.35 -3.80
CA PRO A 314 -6.03 -4.67 -3.21
C PRO A 314 -5.36 -5.74 -4.09
N ILE A 315 -5.39 -5.55 -5.41
CA ILE A 315 -4.85 -6.54 -6.36
C ILE A 315 -3.34 -6.56 -6.33
N MET A 316 -2.68 -5.41 -6.29
CA MET A 316 -1.22 -5.34 -6.26
C MET A 316 -0.63 -5.93 -4.98
N GLN A 317 -1.24 -5.69 -3.82
CA GLN A 317 -0.81 -6.32 -2.56
C GLN A 317 -0.99 -7.84 -2.60
N SER A 318 -2.11 -8.33 -3.15
CA SER A 318 -2.36 -9.76 -3.34
C SER A 318 -1.33 -10.38 -4.28
N LEU A 319 -1.03 -9.73 -5.42
CA LEU A 319 -0.03 -10.19 -6.38
C LEU A 319 1.37 -10.23 -5.78
N ALA A 320 1.80 -9.18 -5.09
CA ALA A 320 3.09 -9.13 -4.42
C ALA A 320 3.26 -10.28 -3.43
N SER A 321 2.19 -10.61 -2.68
CA SER A 321 2.20 -11.72 -1.73
C SER A 321 2.21 -13.10 -2.41
N LYS A 322 1.58 -13.25 -3.58
CA LYS A 322 1.53 -14.53 -4.31
C LYS A 322 2.82 -14.82 -5.07
N LEU A 323 3.46 -13.79 -5.63
CA LEU A 323 4.70 -13.93 -6.41
C LEU A 323 5.92 -14.30 -5.56
N CYS A 324 5.95 -13.93 -4.28
CA CYS A 324 7.10 -14.20 -3.43
C CYS A 324 7.17 -15.65 -2.94
N LYS A 325 8.40 -16.15 -2.73
CA LYS A 325 8.64 -17.38 -1.98
C LYS A 325 8.38 -17.16 -0.49
N ALA A 326 7.99 -18.21 0.23
CA ALA A 326 7.60 -18.10 1.64
C ALA A 326 8.70 -17.50 2.52
N HIS A 327 9.94 -17.96 2.34
CA HIS A 327 11.10 -17.48 3.10
C HIS A 327 11.52 -16.03 2.76
N GLN A 328 11.07 -15.47 1.61
CA GLN A 328 11.36 -14.11 1.15
C GLN A 328 10.19 -13.15 1.31
N ARG A 329 9.03 -13.63 1.79
CA ARG A 329 7.76 -12.87 1.79
C ARG A 329 7.88 -11.52 2.50
N GLY A 330 8.49 -11.51 3.69
CA GLY A 330 8.69 -10.26 4.44
C GLY A 330 9.56 -9.26 3.71
N LEU A 331 10.63 -9.75 3.07
CA LEU A 331 11.54 -8.94 2.27
C LEU A 331 10.83 -8.35 1.04
N VAL A 332 10.11 -9.18 0.28
CA VAL A 332 9.42 -8.76 -0.95
C VAL A 332 8.31 -7.75 -0.65
N LEU A 333 7.48 -8.00 0.37
CA LEU A 333 6.45 -7.06 0.79
C LEU A 333 7.05 -5.76 1.35
N GLY A 334 8.19 -5.84 2.04
CA GLY A 334 8.95 -4.67 2.48
C GLY A 334 9.44 -3.83 1.31
N LEU A 335 10.01 -4.47 0.27
CA LEU A 335 10.42 -3.81 -0.96
C LEU A 335 9.22 -3.17 -1.68
N PHE A 336 8.11 -3.89 -1.83
CA PHE A 336 6.89 -3.39 -2.45
C PHE A 336 6.40 -2.10 -1.79
N VAL A 337 6.36 -2.05 -0.46
CA VAL A 337 5.98 -0.85 0.30
C VAL A 337 7.02 0.28 0.13
N THR A 338 8.31 -0.06 0.12
CA THR A 338 9.40 0.91 -0.06
C THR A 338 9.34 1.56 -1.44
N TYR A 339 9.09 0.78 -2.50
CA TYR A 339 8.87 1.30 -3.85
C TYR A 339 7.62 2.20 -3.91
N GLY A 340 6.56 1.84 -3.19
CA GLY A 340 5.37 2.69 -3.06
C GLY A 340 5.67 4.04 -2.40
N TYR A 341 6.44 4.06 -1.31
CA TYR A 341 6.87 5.32 -0.68
C TYR A 341 7.80 6.14 -1.59
N ALA A 342 8.72 5.47 -2.32
CA ALA A 342 9.54 6.14 -3.32
C ALA A 342 8.67 6.79 -4.42
N GLY A 343 7.66 6.06 -4.90
CA GLY A 343 6.67 6.59 -5.82
C GLY A 343 5.94 7.82 -5.24
N SER A 344 5.43 7.73 -4.01
CA SER A 344 4.75 8.86 -3.36
C SER A 344 5.64 10.08 -3.18
N PHE A 345 6.91 9.89 -2.84
CA PHE A 345 7.88 10.98 -2.74
C PHE A 345 8.11 11.65 -4.10
N VAL A 346 8.41 10.85 -5.14
CA VAL A 346 8.63 11.34 -6.50
C VAL A 346 7.37 12.01 -7.04
N GLY A 347 6.19 11.42 -6.80
CA GLY A 347 4.91 11.99 -7.22
C GLY A 347 4.61 13.35 -6.58
N GLY A 348 4.97 13.52 -5.30
CA GLY A 348 4.87 14.81 -4.63
C GLY A 348 5.76 15.88 -5.26
N LEU A 349 7.03 15.52 -5.54
CA LEU A 349 7.98 16.43 -6.22
C LEU A 349 7.52 16.78 -7.64
N LEU A 350 7.18 15.75 -8.43
CA LEU A 350 6.72 15.95 -9.82
C LEU A 350 5.39 16.71 -9.87
N GLY A 351 4.50 16.51 -8.89
CA GLY A 351 3.26 17.28 -8.78
C GLY A 351 3.51 18.76 -8.55
N GLY A 352 4.40 19.10 -7.59
CA GLY A 352 4.77 20.49 -7.31
C GLY A 352 5.46 21.17 -8.47
N VAL A 353 6.45 20.51 -9.09
CA VAL A 353 7.18 21.01 -10.26
C VAL A 353 6.28 21.08 -11.48
N GLY A 354 5.53 20.02 -11.76
CA GLY A 354 4.63 19.91 -12.91
C GLY A 354 3.56 20.99 -12.88
N TYR A 355 2.89 21.19 -11.74
CA TYR A 355 1.87 22.24 -11.63
C TYR A 355 2.45 23.64 -11.90
N LYS A 356 3.57 23.99 -11.27
CA LYS A 356 4.15 25.33 -11.37
C LYS A 356 4.80 25.66 -12.72
N LEU A 357 5.47 24.67 -13.35
CA LEU A 357 6.22 24.90 -14.59
C LEU A 357 5.39 24.58 -15.84
N LEU A 358 4.57 23.55 -15.80
CA LEU A 358 3.87 23.03 -16.97
C LEU A 358 2.35 23.26 -16.91
N GLY A 359 1.82 23.40 -15.70
CA GLY A 359 0.38 23.38 -15.44
C GLY A 359 -0.21 21.98 -15.49
N VAL A 360 -1.51 21.86 -15.21
CA VAL A 360 -2.20 20.56 -15.10
C VAL A 360 -2.23 19.82 -16.44
N GLU A 361 -2.58 20.50 -17.53
CA GLU A 361 -2.75 19.93 -18.87
C GLU A 361 -1.49 19.20 -19.34
N LYS A 362 -0.35 19.91 -19.45
CA LYS A 362 0.89 19.33 -19.95
C LYS A 362 1.43 18.24 -19.03
N THR A 363 1.29 18.43 -17.70
CA THR A 363 1.68 17.41 -16.73
C THR A 363 0.84 16.15 -16.90
N ALA A 364 -0.48 16.27 -17.11
CA ALA A 364 -1.35 15.14 -17.36
C ALA A 364 -1.01 14.41 -18.67
N PHE A 365 -0.66 15.12 -19.74
CA PHE A 365 -0.19 14.50 -20.99
C PHE A 365 1.09 13.69 -20.82
N ILE A 366 2.05 14.19 -20.05
CA ILE A 366 3.27 13.42 -19.73
C ILE A 366 2.91 12.15 -18.98
N VAL A 367 1.98 12.24 -18.03
CA VAL A 367 1.53 11.08 -17.24
C VAL A 367 0.81 10.05 -18.10
N VAL A 368 0.04 10.46 -19.13
CA VAL A 368 -0.55 9.53 -20.10
C VAL A 368 0.55 8.68 -20.76
N GLY A 369 1.66 9.29 -21.17
CA GLY A 369 2.83 8.55 -21.69
C GLY A 369 3.40 7.56 -20.67
N VAL A 370 3.51 7.96 -19.40
CA VAL A 370 3.95 7.06 -18.31
C VAL A 370 2.99 5.89 -18.12
N CYS A 371 1.67 6.12 -18.20
CA CYS A 371 0.67 5.04 -18.11
C CYS A 371 0.78 4.04 -19.26
N VAL A 372 1.07 4.50 -20.49
CA VAL A 372 1.31 3.61 -21.65
C VAL A 372 2.54 2.74 -21.42
N LEU A 373 3.64 3.31 -20.93
CA LEU A 373 4.84 2.55 -20.58
C LEU A 373 4.56 1.54 -19.47
N TRP A 374 3.78 1.94 -18.46
CA TRP A 374 3.39 1.05 -17.36
C TRP A 374 2.51 -0.11 -17.84
N LEU A 375 1.54 0.13 -18.73
CA LEU A 375 0.77 -0.93 -19.39
C LEU A 375 1.68 -1.90 -20.13
N GLY A 376 2.63 -1.39 -20.91
CA GLY A 376 3.63 -2.20 -21.61
C GLY A 376 4.47 -3.07 -20.66
N LEU A 377 4.90 -2.51 -19.53
CA LEU A 377 5.67 -3.24 -18.52
C LEU A 377 4.87 -4.43 -17.94
N VAL A 378 3.57 -4.23 -17.65
CA VAL A 378 2.72 -5.28 -17.05
C VAL A 378 2.42 -6.41 -18.03
N LEU A 379 2.54 -6.20 -19.33
CA LEU A 379 2.40 -7.30 -20.31
C LEU A 379 3.45 -8.40 -20.10
N PHE A 380 4.62 -8.04 -19.59
CA PHE A 380 5.70 -8.98 -19.28
C PHE A 380 5.55 -9.71 -17.93
N LEU A 381 4.57 -9.32 -17.09
CA LEU A 381 4.30 -9.99 -15.82
C LEU A 381 3.67 -11.38 -16.08
N ASN A 382 4.19 -12.42 -15.43
CA ASN A 382 3.56 -13.74 -15.44
C ASN A 382 2.25 -13.71 -14.63
N ASN A 383 1.29 -14.58 -14.97
CA ASN A 383 0.01 -14.62 -14.28
C ASN A 383 0.09 -15.48 -13.00
N PRO A 384 0.15 -14.89 -11.79
CA PRO A 384 0.31 -15.65 -10.55
C PRO A 384 -1.00 -16.28 -10.03
N SER A 385 -2.10 -16.13 -10.75
CA SER A 385 -3.41 -16.68 -10.34
C SER A 385 -3.45 -18.21 -10.33
N GLN A 386 -2.43 -18.85 -10.88
CA GLN A 386 -2.30 -20.31 -10.98
C GLN A 386 -1.52 -20.91 -9.83
N GLN A 387 -0.91 -20.10 -8.94
CA GLN A 387 -0.15 -20.61 -7.80
C GLN A 387 -1.08 -20.99 -6.65
N LYS A 388 -1.00 -22.24 -6.19
CA LYS A 388 -1.79 -22.80 -5.07
C LYS A 388 -0.88 -23.47 -4.04
N ASN A 389 -1.40 -23.68 -2.83
CA ASN A 389 -0.70 -24.39 -1.75
C ASN A 389 -1.47 -25.63 -1.35
N VAL A 390 -0.72 -26.71 -1.07
CA VAL A 390 -1.24 -27.91 -0.39
C VAL A 390 -0.55 -28.03 0.97
N TYR A 391 -1.30 -28.43 1.98
CA TYR A 391 -0.86 -28.52 3.36
C TYR A 391 -0.84 -29.97 3.83
N PHE A 392 0.28 -30.43 4.42
CA PHE A 392 0.44 -31.77 4.95
C PHE A 392 0.82 -31.69 6.42
N PRO A 393 0.17 -32.48 7.33
CA PRO A 393 0.57 -32.54 8.74
C PRO A 393 1.99 -33.08 8.90
N LEU A 394 2.87 -32.37 9.58
CA LEU A 394 4.27 -32.76 9.78
C LEU A 394 4.41 -34.10 10.54
N ASP A 395 3.46 -34.37 11.46
CA ASP A 395 3.46 -35.61 12.25
C ASP A 395 3.20 -36.84 11.38
N ALA A 396 2.40 -36.71 10.32
CA ALA A 396 2.02 -37.80 9.44
C ALA A 396 2.96 -38.09 8.29
N PHE A 397 3.95 -37.20 8.05
CA PHE A 397 4.82 -37.28 6.88
C PHE A 397 6.30 -37.13 7.23
N GLU A 398 7.19 -37.79 6.47
CA GLU A 398 8.64 -37.68 6.59
C GLU A 398 9.15 -36.45 5.85
N ARG A 399 9.62 -35.45 6.61
CA ARG A 399 10.10 -34.15 6.09
C ARG A 399 11.14 -34.27 4.99
N GLU A 400 12.08 -35.19 5.15
CA GLU A 400 13.25 -35.33 4.27
C GLU A 400 12.87 -35.82 2.87
N LYS A 401 11.80 -36.58 2.75
CA LYS A 401 11.32 -37.13 1.49
C LYS A 401 10.67 -36.06 0.57
N PHE A 402 10.21 -34.92 1.13
CA PHE A 402 9.61 -33.87 0.32
C PHE A 402 10.59 -33.19 -0.64
N GLN A 403 11.91 -33.34 -0.42
CA GLN A 403 12.92 -32.89 -1.38
C GLN A 403 12.85 -33.65 -2.71
N ALA A 404 12.45 -34.92 -2.67
CA ALA A 404 12.28 -35.74 -3.86
C ALA A 404 11.04 -35.38 -4.67
N LEU A 405 10.06 -34.70 -4.04
CA LEU A 405 8.79 -34.33 -4.68
C LEU A 405 9.00 -33.40 -5.89
N GLU A 406 10.00 -32.49 -5.83
CA GLU A 406 10.34 -31.58 -6.93
C GLU A 406 10.79 -32.33 -8.19
N GLY A 407 11.42 -33.49 -8.03
CA GLY A 407 11.83 -34.35 -9.14
C GLY A 407 10.73 -35.30 -9.65
N MET A 408 9.71 -35.57 -8.83
CA MET A 408 8.62 -36.49 -9.14
C MET A 408 7.44 -35.84 -9.83
N VAL A 409 7.14 -34.56 -9.44
CA VAL A 409 5.96 -33.84 -9.94
C VAL A 409 6.42 -32.51 -10.50
N GLY A 410 6.23 -32.33 -11.82
CA GLY A 410 6.49 -31.03 -12.46
C GLY A 410 5.51 -29.96 -11.98
N GLY A 411 5.98 -28.70 -11.94
CA GLY A 411 5.13 -27.57 -11.52
C GLY A 411 5.17 -27.25 -10.03
N ILE A 412 6.01 -27.93 -9.24
CA ILE A 412 6.27 -27.54 -7.84
C ILE A 412 7.20 -26.32 -7.85
N LEU A 413 6.80 -25.26 -7.18
CA LEU A 413 7.53 -23.99 -7.10
C LEU A 413 8.42 -23.91 -5.86
N GLU A 414 7.92 -24.43 -4.73
CA GLU A 414 8.60 -24.37 -3.43
C GLU A 414 7.91 -25.32 -2.45
N TRP A 415 8.67 -25.87 -1.52
CA TRP A 415 8.13 -26.49 -0.33
C TRP A 415 8.90 -26.05 0.92
N TYR A 416 8.21 -25.98 2.06
CA TYR A 416 8.81 -25.59 3.34
C TYR A 416 8.01 -26.12 4.52
N VAL A 417 8.65 -26.13 5.69
CA VAL A 417 8.02 -26.60 6.94
C VAL A 417 7.73 -25.41 7.84
N ASN A 418 6.50 -25.35 8.34
CA ASN A 418 6.12 -24.47 9.43
C ASN A 418 6.07 -25.29 10.72
N GLU A 419 7.14 -25.21 11.51
CA GLU A 419 7.27 -25.95 12.78
C GLU A 419 6.26 -25.49 13.83
N THR A 420 5.88 -24.20 13.81
CA THR A 420 4.92 -23.64 14.77
C THR A 420 3.51 -24.20 14.58
N GLN A 421 3.15 -24.52 13.35
CA GLN A 421 1.83 -25.06 13.00
C GLN A 421 1.85 -26.55 12.70
N ASN A 422 3.03 -27.15 12.78
CA ASN A 422 3.24 -28.55 12.52
C ASN A 422 2.75 -29.01 11.12
N VAL A 423 3.04 -28.19 10.08
CA VAL A 423 2.62 -28.47 8.69
C VAL A 423 3.77 -28.33 7.69
N ILE A 424 3.75 -29.18 6.67
CA ILE A 424 4.56 -29.06 5.47
C ILE A 424 3.68 -28.39 4.40
N ILE A 425 4.20 -27.37 3.76
CA ILE A 425 3.48 -26.58 2.74
C ILE A 425 4.18 -26.79 1.42
N VAL A 426 3.41 -27.17 0.39
CA VAL A 426 3.90 -27.32 -0.99
C VAL A 426 3.18 -26.29 -1.85
N LYS A 427 3.93 -25.38 -2.46
CA LYS A 427 3.45 -24.38 -3.41
C LYS A 427 3.65 -24.89 -4.82
N TYR A 428 2.61 -24.86 -5.64
CA TYR A 428 2.63 -25.38 -6.98
C TYR A 428 1.89 -24.51 -7.99
N ASP A 429 2.21 -24.68 -9.27
CA ASP A 429 1.52 -24.06 -10.39
C ASP A 429 0.37 -24.97 -10.87
N ALA A 430 -0.87 -24.54 -10.66
CA ALA A 430 -2.06 -25.29 -11.03
C ALA A 430 -2.27 -25.41 -12.55
N SER A 431 -1.48 -24.69 -13.38
CA SER A 431 -1.48 -24.92 -14.84
C SER A 431 -0.66 -26.13 -15.25
N GLN A 432 0.31 -26.52 -14.43
CA GLN A 432 1.25 -27.62 -14.73
C GLN A 432 0.93 -28.91 -13.96
N THR A 433 0.32 -28.78 -12.77
CA THR A 433 -0.01 -29.94 -11.93
C THR A 433 -1.29 -29.71 -11.14
N SER A 434 -1.86 -30.78 -10.57
CA SER A 434 -3.05 -30.73 -9.72
C SER A 434 -2.72 -31.11 -8.29
N GLU A 435 -3.55 -30.63 -7.36
CA GLU A 435 -3.48 -31.00 -5.95
C GLU A 435 -3.51 -32.52 -5.74
N GLU A 436 -4.37 -33.22 -6.49
CA GLU A 436 -4.51 -34.68 -6.43
C GLU A 436 -3.21 -35.40 -6.78
N LYS A 437 -2.49 -34.95 -7.83
CA LYS A 437 -1.18 -35.54 -8.21
C LYS A 437 -0.13 -35.36 -7.14
N ILE A 438 -0.12 -34.18 -6.48
CA ILE A 438 0.81 -33.88 -5.37
C ILE A 438 0.47 -34.78 -4.18
N ILE A 439 -0.80 -34.91 -3.82
CA ILE A 439 -1.25 -35.79 -2.74
C ILE A 439 -0.90 -37.26 -3.05
N GLN A 440 -1.14 -37.72 -4.26
CA GLN A 440 -0.80 -39.11 -4.68
C GLN A 440 0.70 -39.37 -4.59
N ALA A 441 1.54 -38.47 -5.11
CA ALA A 441 2.99 -38.58 -5.01
C ALA A 441 3.48 -38.57 -3.56
N SER A 442 2.84 -37.81 -2.67
CA SER A 442 3.20 -37.70 -1.25
C SER A 442 2.78 -38.90 -0.40
N VAL A 443 1.92 -39.80 -0.88
CA VAL A 443 1.50 -40.99 -0.14
C VAL A 443 2.69 -41.86 0.26
N ALA A 444 3.71 -41.97 -0.61
CA ALA A 444 4.96 -42.66 -0.34
C ALA A 444 5.81 -42.03 0.80
N PHE A 445 5.49 -40.83 1.24
CA PHE A 445 6.21 -40.08 2.27
C PHE A 445 5.53 -40.14 3.65
N ARG A 446 4.43 -40.88 3.78
CA ARG A 446 3.75 -41.07 5.06
C ARG A 446 4.65 -41.87 6.01
N LYS A 447 4.68 -41.45 7.26
CA LYS A 447 5.30 -42.22 8.33
C LYS A 447 4.52 -43.52 8.55
N PRO A 448 5.19 -44.63 8.86
CA PRO A 448 4.48 -45.81 9.29
C PRO A 448 3.61 -45.49 10.50
N PRO A 449 2.42 -46.12 10.62
CA PRO A 449 1.57 -45.93 11.79
C PRO A 449 2.38 -46.26 13.05
N THR A 450 2.46 -45.30 13.96
CA THR A 450 3.06 -45.52 15.29
C THR A 450 2.18 -46.56 16.02
N SER A 451 2.72 -47.77 16.16
CA SER A 451 2.15 -48.87 16.92
C SER A 451 2.01 -48.51 18.40
#